data_ba8b9cc7be5764e0153cd1c8d4d15b0e
#
_entry.id   ba8b9cc7be5764e0153cd1c8d4d15b0e
#
_cell.length_a   1.000
_cell.length_b   1.000
_cell.length_c   1.000
_cell.angle_alpha   90.00
_cell.angle_beta   90.00
_cell.angle_gamma   90.00
#
_symmetry.space_group_name_H-M   'P 1'
#
loop_
_entity.id
_entity.type
_entity.pdbx_description
1 polymer ?
#
loop_
_entity_poly.entity_id
_entity_poly.type
_entity_poly.pdbx_seq_one_letter_code
_entity_poly.pdbx_strand_id
1 'polypeptide(L)'
;MDIANAYNSWSAQYDTNENKTRDLEALSLQKILQGKSFKHCLEIGCGTGKNTEFLLKICDQITAIDLSKGMLEIAKNKIQSDKVNFIEGDITKDWTFVNQTYELVTFSLMLEHIEDLNAVFQKVSKVTAVGSLVYIGELHPFKQYAGSKARFETESGTHVLTCFNHHVTDFIHAANASGFQLNHLDEQFDDADRSQLPRILNLVFEKL
;
A
#
# COMPACT_ATOMS: atom_id res chain seq x y z
N MET A 1 9.66 13.77 -13.87
CA MET A 1 9.58 14.12 -12.42
C MET A 1 9.74 12.81 -11.68
N ASP A 2 10.57 12.78 -10.65
CA ASP A 2 10.73 11.59 -9.83
C ASP A 2 9.47 11.41 -8.94
N ILE A 3 9.19 10.18 -8.48
CA ILE A 3 7.98 9.81 -7.75
C ILE A 3 7.83 10.62 -6.45
N ALA A 4 8.91 10.80 -5.68
CA ALA A 4 8.90 11.56 -4.43
C ALA A 4 8.46 13.01 -4.66
N ASN A 5 9.05 13.68 -5.66
CA ASN A 5 8.71 15.07 -6.00
C ASN A 5 7.28 15.21 -6.53
N ALA A 6 6.79 14.21 -7.26
CA ALA A 6 5.42 14.18 -7.72
C ALA A 6 4.41 14.14 -6.55
N TYR A 7 4.60 13.21 -5.61
CA TYR A 7 3.75 13.10 -4.43
C TYR A 7 3.91 14.27 -3.46
N ASN A 8 5.12 14.86 -3.32
CA ASN A 8 5.31 16.09 -2.56
C ASN A 8 4.47 17.25 -3.12
N SER A 9 4.46 17.41 -4.45
CA SER A 9 3.66 18.46 -5.11
C SER A 9 2.15 18.19 -5.01
N TRP A 10 1.74 16.93 -4.98
CA TRP A 10 0.34 16.52 -4.92
C TRP A 10 -0.21 16.50 -3.49
N SER A 11 0.63 16.43 -2.47
CA SER A 11 0.24 16.21 -1.09
C SER A 11 -0.86 17.15 -0.59
N ALA A 12 -0.77 18.47 -0.87
CA ALA A 12 -1.73 19.45 -0.42
C ALA A 12 -3.17 19.23 -0.93
N GLN A 13 -3.33 18.57 -2.07
CA GLN A 13 -4.63 18.30 -2.71
C GLN A 13 -5.05 16.83 -2.58
N TYR A 14 -4.18 15.99 -2.03
CA TYR A 14 -4.36 14.54 -2.07
C TYR A 14 -5.64 14.09 -1.36
N ASP A 15 -5.94 14.63 -0.20
CA ASP A 15 -7.11 14.24 0.60
C ASP A 15 -8.41 14.98 0.18
N THR A 16 -8.31 16.08 -0.57
CA THR A 16 -9.47 16.88 -0.98
C THR A 16 -10.10 16.41 -2.29
N ASN A 17 -9.35 15.69 -3.11
CA ASN A 17 -9.84 15.16 -4.38
C ASN A 17 -10.58 13.83 -4.17
N GLU A 18 -11.81 13.72 -4.68
CA GLU A 18 -12.51 12.45 -4.76
C GLU A 18 -11.69 11.43 -5.55
N ASN A 19 -11.47 10.26 -4.97
CA ASN A 19 -10.75 9.18 -5.64
C ASN A 19 -11.35 7.82 -5.28
N LYS A 20 -12.23 7.35 -6.17
CA LYS A 20 -12.92 6.06 -6.01
C LYS A 20 -11.97 4.88 -5.77
N THR A 21 -10.76 4.93 -6.35
CA THR A 21 -9.76 3.86 -6.18
C THR A 21 -9.24 3.82 -4.74
N ARG A 22 -8.83 4.96 -4.18
CA ARG A 22 -8.38 5.07 -2.79
C ARG A 22 -9.49 4.74 -1.79
N ASP A 23 -10.71 5.17 -2.10
CA ASP A 23 -11.85 4.95 -1.19
C ASP A 23 -12.24 3.48 -1.16
N LEU A 24 -12.31 2.83 -2.32
CA LEU A 24 -12.63 1.42 -2.42
C LEU A 24 -11.53 0.53 -1.84
N GLU A 25 -10.26 0.90 -2.03
CA GLU A 25 -9.12 0.19 -1.42
C GLU A 25 -9.19 0.26 0.11
N ALA A 26 -9.39 1.44 0.68
CA ALA A 26 -9.48 1.61 2.14
C ALA A 26 -10.65 0.81 2.75
N LEU A 27 -11.80 0.78 2.09
CA LEU A 27 -12.94 -0.05 2.52
C LEU A 27 -12.60 -1.54 2.44
N SER A 28 -11.87 -1.96 1.42
CA SER A 28 -11.45 -3.35 1.24
C SER A 28 -10.48 -3.80 2.33
N LEU A 29 -9.46 -2.98 2.62
CA LEU A 29 -8.51 -3.22 3.70
C LEU A 29 -9.24 -3.39 5.03
N GLN A 30 -10.16 -2.47 5.36
CA GLN A 30 -10.96 -2.54 6.57
C GLN A 30 -11.77 -3.84 6.65
N LYS A 31 -12.46 -4.22 5.57
CA LYS A 31 -13.28 -5.44 5.51
C LYS A 31 -12.44 -6.71 5.70
N ILE A 32 -11.27 -6.78 5.06
CA ILE A 32 -10.40 -7.98 5.08
C ILE A 32 -9.71 -8.14 6.44
N LEU A 33 -9.31 -7.04 7.07
CA LEU A 33 -8.61 -7.06 8.35
C LEU A 33 -9.53 -6.90 9.57
N GLN A 34 -10.84 -6.72 9.37
CA GLN A 34 -11.81 -6.59 10.45
C GLN A 34 -11.77 -7.79 11.41
N GLY A 35 -11.76 -7.50 12.72
CA GLY A 35 -11.73 -8.52 13.76
C GLY A 35 -10.37 -9.17 14.00
N LYS A 36 -9.34 -8.77 13.29
CA LYS A 36 -7.95 -9.16 13.57
C LYS A 36 -7.31 -8.15 14.52
N SER A 37 -6.22 -8.56 15.18
CA SER A 37 -5.38 -7.69 16.01
C SER A 37 -3.91 -8.07 15.86
N PHE A 38 -3.02 -7.08 15.90
CA PHE A 38 -1.59 -7.25 15.68
C PHE A 38 -0.82 -6.40 16.70
N LYS A 39 0.35 -6.88 17.15
CA LYS A 39 1.23 -6.08 17.98
C LYS A 39 1.98 -5.03 17.17
N HIS A 40 2.58 -5.45 16.05
CA HIS A 40 3.39 -4.57 15.21
C HIS A 40 2.96 -4.65 13.75
N CYS A 41 2.66 -3.49 13.17
CA CYS A 41 2.36 -3.33 11.75
C CYS A 41 3.45 -2.51 11.06
N LEU A 42 3.83 -2.91 9.85
CA LEU A 42 4.62 -2.12 8.92
C LEU A 42 3.70 -1.68 7.77
N GLU A 43 3.33 -0.41 7.74
CA GLU A 43 2.56 0.18 6.67
C GLU A 43 3.51 0.83 5.66
N ILE A 44 3.55 0.32 4.44
CA ILE A 44 4.43 0.79 3.37
C ILE A 44 3.61 1.57 2.35
N GLY A 45 4.02 2.82 2.10
CA GLY A 45 3.27 3.77 1.27
C GLY A 45 2.07 4.35 2.04
N CYS A 46 2.30 4.80 3.29
CA CYS A 46 1.21 5.27 4.15
C CYS A 46 0.54 6.57 3.66
N GLY A 47 1.18 7.31 2.75
CA GLY A 47 0.67 8.56 2.21
C GLY A 47 0.32 9.56 3.31
N THR A 48 -0.90 10.11 3.24
CA THR A 48 -1.46 11.03 4.23
C THR A 48 -2.07 10.34 5.45
N GLY A 49 -1.84 9.03 5.63
CA GLY A 49 -2.28 8.26 6.79
C GLY A 49 -3.74 7.80 6.75
N LYS A 50 -4.36 7.72 5.57
CA LYS A 50 -5.77 7.29 5.44
C LYS A 50 -6.01 5.90 6.03
N ASN A 51 -5.17 4.94 5.68
CA ASN A 51 -5.26 3.57 6.19
C ASN A 51 -4.68 3.44 7.62
N THR A 52 -3.70 4.26 7.98
CA THR A 52 -3.13 4.32 9.33
C THR A 52 -4.21 4.56 10.40
N GLU A 53 -5.21 5.40 10.12
CA GLU A 53 -6.34 5.65 11.04
C GLU A 53 -7.14 4.37 11.38
N PHE A 54 -7.30 3.48 10.42
CA PHE A 54 -7.93 2.19 10.67
C PHE A 54 -6.96 1.22 11.36
N LEU A 55 -5.71 1.15 10.90
CA LEU A 55 -4.70 0.27 11.46
C LEU A 55 -4.46 0.54 12.96
N LEU A 56 -4.60 1.78 13.42
CA LEU A 56 -4.55 2.15 14.85
C LEU A 56 -5.60 1.46 15.71
N LYS A 57 -6.69 0.97 15.12
CA LYS A 57 -7.76 0.27 15.84
C LYS A 57 -7.45 -1.21 16.05
N ILE A 58 -6.52 -1.76 15.25
CA ILE A 58 -6.20 -3.19 15.23
C ILE A 58 -4.73 -3.49 15.49
N CYS A 59 -3.88 -2.46 15.66
CA CYS A 59 -2.44 -2.60 15.91
C CYS A 59 -2.03 -1.85 17.17
N ASP A 60 -1.12 -2.45 17.96
CA ASP A 60 -0.56 -1.79 19.15
C ASP A 60 0.49 -0.75 18.77
N GLN A 61 1.32 -1.05 17.75
CA GLN A 61 2.36 -0.18 17.21
C GLN A 61 2.40 -0.24 15.69
N ILE A 62 2.60 0.90 15.04
CA ILE A 62 2.69 1.01 13.58
C ILE A 62 3.99 1.73 13.21
N THR A 63 4.77 1.13 12.32
CA THR A 63 5.82 1.80 11.58
C THR A 63 5.26 2.15 10.20
N ALA A 64 5.06 3.42 9.93
CA ALA A 64 4.44 3.92 8.70
C ALA A 64 5.48 4.61 7.82
N ILE A 65 5.71 4.06 6.63
CA ILE A 65 6.77 4.51 5.71
C ILE A 65 6.15 5.16 4.49
N ASP A 66 6.69 6.29 4.09
CA ASP A 66 6.41 6.90 2.78
C ASP A 66 7.68 7.54 2.19
N LEU A 67 7.76 7.60 0.88
CA LEU A 67 8.85 8.25 0.15
C LEU A 67 8.68 9.78 0.14
N SER A 68 7.44 10.27 0.26
CA SER A 68 7.09 11.68 0.19
C SER A 68 7.06 12.32 1.56
N LYS A 69 7.97 13.26 1.79
CA LYS A 69 7.99 14.09 3.00
C LYS A 69 6.70 14.89 3.15
N GLY A 70 6.16 15.43 2.06
CA GLY A 70 4.92 16.21 2.08
C GLY A 70 3.72 15.38 2.51
N MET A 71 3.63 14.11 2.07
CA MET A 71 2.59 13.18 2.54
C MET A 71 2.73 12.91 4.04
N LEU A 72 3.95 12.62 4.51
CA LEU A 72 4.22 12.35 5.92
C LEU A 72 3.94 13.55 6.83
N GLU A 73 4.17 14.78 6.39
CA GLU A 73 3.82 16.00 7.15
C GLU A 73 2.31 16.08 7.37
N ILE A 74 1.51 15.79 6.36
CA ILE A 74 0.05 15.72 6.48
C ILE A 74 -0.38 14.59 7.41
N ALA A 75 0.18 13.39 7.25
CA ALA A 75 -0.12 12.24 8.10
C ALA A 75 0.18 12.54 9.58
N LYS A 76 1.36 13.12 9.88
CA LYS A 76 1.77 13.51 11.24
C LYS A 76 0.87 14.57 11.86
N ASN A 77 0.40 15.53 11.06
CA ASN A 77 -0.54 16.56 11.53
C ASN A 77 -1.93 15.99 11.83
N LYS A 78 -2.37 15.02 11.02
CA LYS A 78 -3.68 14.36 11.15
C LYS A 78 -3.72 13.33 12.28
N ILE A 79 -2.65 12.56 12.44
CA ILE A 79 -2.59 11.43 13.38
C ILE A 79 -1.63 11.76 14.51
N GLN A 80 -2.19 12.21 15.64
CA GLN A 80 -1.46 12.52 16.86
C GLN A 80 -1.53 11.31 17.81
N SER A 81 -0.65 10.32 17.57
CA SER A 81 -0.60 9.07 18.35
C SER A 81 0.84 8.61 18.55
N ASP A 82 1.18 8.26 19.78
CA ASP A 82 2.47 7.67 20.17
C ASP A 82 2.62 6.21 19.69
N LYS A 83 1.53 5.63 19.18
CA LYS A 83 1.53 4.30 18.57
C LYS A 83 2.07 4.27 17.14
N VAL A 84 2.21 5.42 16.47
CA VAL A 84 2.64 5.50 15.08
C VAL A 84 4.00 6.19 14.97
N ASN A 85 4.95 5.49 14.35
CA ASN A 85 6.23 6.06 13.95
C ASN A 85 6.25 6.30 12.44
N PHE A 86 6.11 7.57 12.02
CA PHE A 86 6.18 7.98 10.63
C PHE A 86 7.62 8.22 10.19
N ILE A 87 8.07 7.50 9.17
CA ILE A 87 9.45 7.52 8.68
C ILE A 87 9.48 7.77 7.18
N GLU A 88 10.31 8.75 6.75
CA GLU A 88 10.65 8.91 5.34
C GLU A 88 11.59 7.78 4.91
N GLY A 89 11.22 7.04 3.88
CA GLY A 89 11.99 5.89 3.43
C GLY A 89 11.70 5.45 2.01
N ASP A 90 12.76 5.09 1.30
CA ASP A 90 12.71 4.48 -0.03
C ASP A 90 12.81 2.95 0.12
N ILE A 91 11.73 2.24 -0.15
CA ILE A 91 11.69 0.78 0.01
C ILE A 91 12.50 0.03 -1.05
N THR A 92 12.95 0.71 -2.11
CA THR A 92 13.88 0.12 -3.09
C THR A 92 15.31 0.00 -2.52
N LYS A 93 15.64 0.81 -1.50
CA LYS A 93 16.93 0.82 -0.80
C LYS A 93 16.93 -0.17 0.38
N ASP A 94 18.03 -0.18 1.14
CA ASP A 94 18.10 -0.95 2.38
C ASP A 94 17.10 -0.43 3.42
N TRP A 95 16.42 -1.34 4.11
CA TRP A 95 15.40 -1.02 5.11
C TRP A 95 16.04 -0.73 6.48
N THR A 96 16.75 0.38 6.59
CA THR A 96 17.42 0.82 7.83
C THR A 96 16.43 1.25 8.92
N PHE A 97 15.17 1.47 8.55
CA PHE A 97 14.08 1.85 9.44
C PHE A 97 13.47 0.66 10.20
N VAL A 98 13.85 -0.57 9.83
CA VAL A 98 13.36 -1.79 10.49
C VAL A 98 14.22 -2.13 11.68
N ASN A 99 13.59 -2.28 12.86
CA ASN A 99 14.25 -2.61 14.11
C ASN A 99 13.56 -3.75 14.88
N GLN A 100 12.54 -4.35 14.31
CA GLN A 100 11.73 -5.39 14.93
C GLN A 100 11.07 -6.29 13.87
N THR A 101 10.39 -7.34 14.34
CA THR A 101 9.56 -8.22 13.49
C THR A 101 8.13 -7.72 13.49
N TYR A 102 7.48 -7.78 12.32
CA TYR A 102 6.11 -7.33 12.11
C TYR A 102 5.17 -8.52 11.89
N GLU A 103 4.00 -8.47 12.50
CA GLU A 103 2.92 -9.45 12.35
C GLU A 103 2.01 -9.13 11.16
N LEU A 104 1.98 -7.85 10.77
CA LEU A 104 1.26 -7.36 9.60
C LEU A 104 2.16 -6.44 8.78
N VAL A 105 2.22 -6.66 7.47
CA VAL A 105 2.78 -5.71 6.50
C VAL A 105 1.68 -5.33 5.52
N THR A 106 1.50 -4.03 5.24
CA THR A 106 0.48 -3.56 4.30
C THR A 106 1.09 -2.75 3.16
N PHE A 107 0.56 -2.98 1.96
CA PHE A 107 0.83 -2.20 0.74
C PHE A 107 -0.51 -1.78 0.15
N SER A 108 -0.70 -0.48 -0.04
CA SER A 108 -1.95 0.08 -0.57
C SER A 108 -1.66 1.09 -1.68
N LEU A 109 -1.98 0.73 -2.92
CA LEU A 109 -1.85 1.56 -4.13
C LEU A 109 -0.43 2.14 -4.31
N MET A 110 0.60 1.32 -4.08
CA MET A 110 1.97 1.79 -4.17
C MET A 110 2.91 0.85 -4.94
N LEU A 111 2.59 -0.46 -5.03
CA LEU A 111 3.47 -1.43 -5.70
C LEU A 111 3.51 -1.22 -7.22
N GLU A 112 2.55 -0.50 -7.81
CA GLU A 112 2.63 -0.09 -9.21
C GLU A 112 3.86 0.82 -9.50
N HIS A 113 4.48 1.41 -8.47
CA HIS A 113 5.70 2.22 -8.61
C HIS A 113 6.99 1.41 -8.43
N ILE A 114 6.91 0.13 -8.18
CA ILE A 114 8.04 -0.77 -7.91
C ILE A 114 8.19 -1.74 -9.08
N GLU A 115 9.37 -1.76 -9.71
CA GLU A 115 9.63 -2.65 -10.84
C GLU A 115 9.86 -4.10 -10.38
N ASP A 116 10.63 -4.30 -9.31
CA ASP A 116 11.04 -5.62 -8.82
C ASP A 116 10.29 -6.01 -7.53
N LEU A 117 9.18 -6.71 -7.69
CA LEU A 117 8.40 -7.27 -6.57
C LEU A 117 9.20 -8.33 -5.78
N ASN A 118 10.07 -9.11 -6.43
CA ASN A 118 10.86 -10.12 -5.74
C ASN A 118 11.79 -9.48 -4.70
N ALA A 119 12.47 -8.39 -5.06
CA ALA A 119 13.33 -7.67 -4.13
C ALA A 119 12.55 -7.14 -2.90
N VAL A 120 11.31 -6.67 -3.10
CA VAL A 120 10.45 -6.22 -2.00
C VAL A 120 10.04 -7.39 -1.11
N PHE A 121 9.51 -8.49 -1.68
CA PHE A 121 9.08 -9.64 -0.89
C PHE A 121 10.23 -10.32 -0.14
N GLN A 122 11.45 -10.34 -0.69
CA GLN A 122 12.65 -10.79 0.04
C GLN A 122 12.94 -9.94 1.28
N LYS A 123 12.73 -8.61 1.20
CA LYS A 123 12.89 -7.73 2.36
C LYS A 123 11.77 -7.93 3.38
N VAL A 124 10.51 -8.05 2.93
CA VAL A 124 9.36 -8.38 3.78
C VAL A 124 9.60 -9.70 4.53
N SER A 125 10.12 -10.71 3.83
CA SER A 125 10.43 -12.01 4.44
C SER A 125 11.43 -11.92 5.60
N LYS A 126 12.40 -11.00 5.54
CA LYS A 126 13.41 -10.81 6.59
C LYS A 126 12.85 -10.13 7.85
N VAL A 127 11.74 -9.41 7.72
CA VAL A 127 11.15 -8.59 8.80
C VAL A 127 9.83 -9.15 9.33
N THR A 128 9.46 -10.36 8.88
CA THR A 128 8.26 -11.09 9.30
C THR A 128 8.61 -12.44 9.89
N ALA A 129 7.78 -12.95 10.79
CA ALA A 129 7.87 -14.31 11.35
C ALA A 129 6.81 -15.23 10.72
N VAL A 130 6.92 -16.54 10.95
CA VAL A 130 5.89 -17.52 10.59
C VAL A 130 4.52 -17.09 11.13
N GLY A 131 3.49 -17.16 10.31
CA GLY A 131 2.13 -16.72 10.62
C GLY A 131 1.86 -15.22 10.43
N SER A 132 2.89 -14.41 10.12
CA SER A 132 2.69 -12.99 9.78
C SER A 132 1.92 -12.85 8.47
N LEU A 133 1.08 -11.80 8.38
CA LEU A 133 0.28 -11.50 7.21
C LEU A 133 0.88 -10.35 6.39
N VAL A 134 0.77 -10.47 5.08
CA VAL A 134 1.06 -9.40 4.12
C VAL A 134 -0.22 -9.09 3.37
N TYR A 135 -0.75 -7.88 3.56
CA TYR A 135 -1.90 -7.36 2.80
C TYR A 135 -1.41 -6.53 1.62
N ILE A 136 -2.02 -6.74 0.47
CA ILE A 136 -1.83 -5.93 -0.74
C ILE A 136 -3.20 -5.50 -1.25
N GLY A 137 -3.38 -4.20 -1.43
CA GLY A 137 -4.52 -3.58 -2.11
C GLY A 137 -4.02 -2.71 -3.26
N GLU A 138 -4.20 -3.15 -4.50
CA GLU A 138 -3.65 -2.46 -5.68
C GLU A 138 -4.72 -2.20 -6.75
N LEU A 139 -4.47 -1.19 -7.59
CA LEU A 139 -5.27 -1.01 -8.79
C LEU A 139 -5.23 -2.30 -9.60
N HIS A 140 -6.43 -2.82 -9.94
CA HIS A 140 -6.51 -4.12 -10.59
C HIS A 140 -5.78 -4.11 -11.95
N PRO A 141 -4.99 -5.15 -12.29
CA PRO A 141 -4.28 -5.23 -13.57
C PRO A 141 -5.16 -4.99 -14.79
N PHE A 142 -6.44 -5.41 -14.77
CA PHE A 142 -7.36 -5.15 -15.87
C PHE A 142 -7.62 -3.66 -16.09
N LYS A 143 -7.66 -2.84 -15.04
CA LYS A 143 -7.74 -1.37 -15.18
C LYS A 143 -6.44 -0.81 -15.77
N GLN A 144 -5.29 -1.34 -15.38
CA GLN A 144 -3.99 -0.94 -15.93
C GLN A 144 -3.88 -1.29 -17.42
N TYR A 145 -4.31 -2.50 -17.84
CA TYR A 145 -4.34 -2.89 -19.26
C TYR A 145 -5.30 -2.02 -20.07
N ALA A 146 -6.39 -1.57 -19.47
CA ALA A 146 -7.31 -0.60 -20.08
C ALA A 146 -6.79 0.85 -20.07
N GLY A 147 -5.53 1.08 -19.64
CA GLY A 147 -4.85 2.37 -19.69
C GLY A 147 -4.95 3.24 -18.44
N SER A 148 -5.52 2.73 -17.34
CA SER A 148 -5.51 3.45 -16.06
C SER A 148 -4.09 3.49 -15.48
N LYS A 149 -3.64 4.68 -15.04
CA LYS A 149 -2.35 4.92 -14.40
C LYS A 149 -2.50 5.97 -13.32
N ALA A 150 -1.62 5.96 -12.33
CA ALA A 150 -1.51 7.04 -11.36
C ALA A 150 -1.22 8.37 -12.09
N ARG A 151 -2.07 9.35 -11.84
CA ARG A 151 -1.96 10.69 -12.45
C ARG A 151 -2.52 11.75 -11.52
N PHE A 152 -2.02 12.96 -11.66
CA PHE A 152 -2.52 14.12 -10.95
C PHE A 152 -2.52 15.35 -11.86
N GLU A 153 -3.41 16.28 -11.55
CA GLU A 153 -3.53 17.55 -12.27
C GLU A 153 -2.71 18.63 -11.57
N THR A 154 -2.05 19.46 -12.36
CA THR A 154 -1.38 20.69 -11.92
C THR A 154 -1.82 21.84 -12.82
N GLU A 155 -1.45 23.07 -12.47
CA GLU A 155 -1.67 24.23 -13.35
C GLU A 155 -1.00 24.08 -14.73
N SER A 156 0.05 23.25 -14.82
CA SER A 156 0.76 22.96 -16.07
C SER A 156 0.18 21.78 -16.85
N GLY A 157 -0.88 21.12 -16.36
CA GLY A 157 -1.57 20.00 -17.00
C GLY A 157 -1.52 18.68 -16.22
N THR A 158 -1.94 17.60 -16.88
CA THR A 158 -1.95 16.24 -16.32
C THR A 158 -0.55 15.64 -16.30
N HIS A 159 -0.09 15.21 -15.14
CA HIS A 159 1.15 14.47 -14.97
C HIS A 159 0.85 13.00 -14.71
N VAL A 160 1.39 12.11 -15.56
CA VAL A 160 1.31 10.66 -15.41
C VAL A 160 2.58 10.16 -14.75
N LEU A 161 2.43 9.36 -13.69
CA LEU A 161 3.55 8.78 -12.98
C LEU A 161 4.09 7.55 -13.71
N THR A 162 5.35 7.21 -13.46
CA THR A 162 5.92 5.93 -13.90
C THR A 162 5.24 4.83 -13.10
N CYS A 163 4.56 3.93 -13.81
CA CYS A 163 3.90 2.76 -13.26
C CYS A 163 4.35 1.52 -14.02
N PHE A 164 4.61 0.46 -13.29
CA PHE A 164 4.91 -0.87 -13.80
C PHE A 164 3.63 -1.71 -13.76
N ASN A 165 3.33 -2.41 -14.84
CA ASN A 165 2.19 -3.31 -14.87
C ASN A 165 2.62 -4.66 -14.26
N HIS A 166 1.96 -5.06 -13.20
CA HIS A 166 2.13 -6.38 -12.59
C HIS A 166 0.90 -7.23 -12.87
N HIS A 167 1.12 -8.46 -13.32
CA HIS A 167 0.04 -9.44 -13.43
C HIS A 167 -0.29 -10.00 -12.03
N VAL A 168 -1.50 -10.53 -11.87
CA VAL A 168 -1.89 -11.19 -10.60
C VAL A 168 -0.87 -12.26 -10.19
N THR A 169 -0.35 -13.00 -11.18
CA THR A 169 0.64 -14.06 -10.96
C THR A 169 2.00 -13.54 -10.51
N ASP A 170 2.38 -12.29 -10.84
CA ASP A 170 3.67 -11.73 -10.44
C ASP A 170 3.73 -11.52 -8.93
N PHE A 171 2.64 -11.01 -8.33
CA PHE A 171 2.50 -10.93 -6.88
C PHE A 171 2.60 -12.31 -6.21
N ILE A 172 1.87 -13.29 -6.75
CA ILE A 172 1.83 -14.66 -6.20
C ILE A 172 3.21 -15.31 -6.29
N HIS A 173 3.89 -15.20 -7.44
CA HIS A 173 5.21 -15.79 -7.63
C HIS A 173 6.26 -15.13 -6.72
N ALA A 174 6.27 -13.80 -6.60
CA ALA A 174 7.21 -13.09 -5.73
C ALA A 174 7.00 -13.45 -4.25
N ALA A 175 5.75 -13.55 -3.82
CA ALA A 175 5.40 -13.97 -2.45
C ALA A 175 5.85 -15.42 -2.18
N ASN A 176 5.49 -16.37 -3.07
CA ASN A 176 5.83 -17.77 -2.91
C ASN A 176 7.36 -17.99 -2.88
N ALA A 177 8.10 -17.30 -3.77
CA ALA A 177 9.57 -17.37 -3.81
C ALA A 177 10.23 -16.84 -2.51
N SER A 178 9.49 -16.07 -1.72
CA SER A 178 9.97 -15.46 -0.46
C SER A 178 9.41 -16.15 0.80
N GLY A 179 8.77 -17.32 0.65
CA GLY A 179 8.25 -18.13 1.76
C GLY A 179 6.89 -17.70 2.28
N PHE A 180 6.06 -17.11 1.44
CA PHE A 180 4.67 -16.80 1.73
C PHE A 180 3.74 -17.66 0.90
N GLN A 181 2.56 -17.95 1.41
CA GLN A 181 1.46 -18.57 0.68
C GLN A 181 0.27 -17.64 0.55
N LEU A 182 -0.46 -17.73 -0.54
CA LEU A 182 -1.70 -16.98 -0.74
C LEU A 182 -2.77 -17.54 0.21
N ASN A 183 -3.27 -16.67 1.10
CA ASN A 183 -4.34 -16.98 2.05
C ASN A 183 -5.70 -16.46 1.56
N HIS A 184 -5.72 -15.28 0.90
CA HIS A 184 -6.95 -14.66 0.42
C HIS A 184 -6.70 -13.90 -0.88
N LEU A 185 -7.63 -13.98 -1.83
CA LEU A 185 -7.68 -13.19 -3.05
C LEU A 185 -9.12 -12.72 -3.24
N ASP A 186 -9.31 -11.43 -3.46
CA ASP A 186 -10.61 -10.85 -3.76
C ASP A 186 -10.48 -9.71 -4.77
N GLU A 187 -11.55 -9.44 -5.50
CA GLU A 187 -11.65 -8.38 -6.49
C GLU A 187 -12.80 -7.45 -6.11
N GLN A 188 -12.52 -6.15 -6.05
CA GLN A 188 -13.54 -5.15 -5.74
C GLN A 188 -13.96 -4.39 -7.00
N PHE A 189 -15.26 -4.19 -7.11
CA PHE A 189 -15.91 -3.57 -8.27
C PHE A 189 -16.54 -2.25 -7.86
N ASP A 190 -16.59 -1.30 -8.80
CA ASP A 190 -17.36 -0.07 -8.62
C ASP A 190 -18.83 -0.42 -8.38
N ASP A 191 -19.42 0.18 -7.36
CA ASP A 191 -20.84 0.00 -7.01
C ASP A 191 -21.27 -1.50 -6.88
N ALA A 192 -20.30 -2.38 -6.60
CA ALA A 192 -20.44 -3.84 -6.57
C ALA A 192 -20.91 -4.46 -7.91
N ASP A 193 -20.81 -3.74 -9.02
CA ASP A 193 -21.23 -4.19 -10.34
C ASP A 193 -20.17 -5.10 -10.99
N ARG A 194 -20.37 -6.41 -10.87
CA ARG A 194 -19.47 -7.43 -11.42
C ARG A 194 -19.55 -7.57 -12.96
N SER A 195 -20.39 -6.82 -13.65
CA SER A 195 -20.39 -6.74 -15.12
C SER A 195 -19.28 -5.83 -15.65
N GLN A 196 -18.66 -5.02 -14.78
CA GLN A 196 -17.58 -4.10 -15.09
C GLN A 196 -16.21 -4.73 -14.78
N LEU A 197 -15.13 -4.07 -15.23
CA LEU A 197 -13.78 -4.44 -14.84
C LEU A 197 -13.59 -4.17 -13.34
N PRO A 198 -13.01 -5.12 -12.58
CA PRO A 198 -12.68 -4.90 -11.17
C PRO A 198 -11.72 -3.72 -11.02
N ARG A 199 -11.91 -2.93 -9.95
CA ARG A 199 -11.07 -1.76 -9.67
C ARG A 199 -9.89 -2.09 -8.79
N ILE A 200 -10.10 -2.88 -7.73
CA ILE A 200 -9.06 -3.23 -6.76
C ILE A 200 -8.85 -4.73 -6.75
N LEU A 201 -7.59 -5.12 -6.79
CA LEU A 201 -7.11 -6.46 -6.48
C LEU A 201 -6.66 -6.48 -5.01
N ASN A 202 -7.24 -7.39 -4.22
CA ASN A 202 -6.80 -7.63 -2.85
C ASN A 202 -6.14 -9.00 -2.75
N LEU A 203 -4.95 -9.03 -2.14
CA LEU A 203 -4.22 -10.25 -1.84
C LEU A 203 -3.81 -10.24 -0.37
N VAL A 204 -3.97 -11.37 0.31
CA VAL A 204 -3.38 -11.58 1.63
C VAL A 204 -2.51 -12.83 1.55
N PHE A 205 -1.27 -12.65 1.92
CA PHE A 205 -0.31 -13.74 2.04
C PHE A 205 0.02 -14.00 3.50
N GLU A 206 0.32 -15.24 3.83
CA GLU A 206 0.77 -15.68 5.15
C GLU A 206 2.16 -16.26 5.05
N LYS A 207 3.04 -15.89 5.99
CA LYS A 207 4.41 -16.40 6.09
C LYS A 207 4.40 -17.84 6.57
N LEU A 208 5.03 -18.76 5.82
CA LEU A 208 5.21 -20.18 6.14
C LEU A 208 6.31 -20.42 7.20
#